data_017bc3a1a107e937a5d079b557f06b22
#
_entry.id   017bc3a1a107e937a5d079b557f06b22
#
_cell.length_a   1.000
_cell.length_b   1.000
_cell.length_c   1.000
_cell.angle_alpha   90.00
_cell.angle_beta   90.00
_cell.angle_gamma   90.00
#
_symmetry.space_group_name_H-M   'P 1'
#
loop_
_entity.id
_entity.type
_entity.pdbx_description
1 polymer ?
#
loop_
_entity_poly.entity_id
_entity_poly.type
_entity_poly.pdbx_seq_one_letter_code
_entity_poly.pdbx_strand_id
1 'polypeptide(L)'
;MRNTEATVSALRACGSYQVAVPSPHMARLKRTDTLLAGKATADGTRAYAERFSSVHEPDFYRPFADGLRVSSLGLGTYLGECDDAEDQRYAQTISLALKRGINLLDTAINYRCQRSERAVGNALRTSVASGAVSRDEVVVCTKGGYIPLDWCPPNTREGYRGFLQSEYFGPGVMTPSDVVAGGHCLTQRYLADQVGRSRRNLGIECIDVYYLHNPEQQLEVIES
;
A
#
# COMPACT_ATOMS: atom_id res chain seq x y z
N MET A 1 -26.88 4.49 -17.54
CA MET A 1 -27.19 3.16 -16.98
C MET A 1 -26.13 2.07 -17.29
N ARG A 2 -24.84 2.42 -17.55
CA ARG A 2 -23.80 1.41 -17.90
C ARG A 2 -22.64 1.27 -16.90
N ASN A 3 -22.63 2.01 -15.79
CA ASN A 3 -21.50 2.01 -14.84
C ASN A 3 -21.72 1.25 -13.52
N THR A 4 -22.81 0.47 -13.41
CA THR A 4 -23.06 -0.36 -12.22
C THR A 4 -22.38 -1.74 -12.28
N GLU A 5 -21.88 -2.17 -13.44
CA GLU A 5 -21.29 -3.51 -13.60
C GLU A 5 -19.81 -3.59 -13.20
N ALA A 6 -19.04 -2.52 -13.37
CA ALA A 6 -17.61 -2.53 -13.01
C ALA A 6 -17.38 -2.60 -11.50
N THR A 7 -18.22 -1.90 -10.71
CA THR A 7 -18.15 -1.95 -9.24
C THR A 7 -18.64 -3.30 -8.69
N VAL A 8 -19.56 -3.95 -9.38
CA VAL A 8 -20.06 -5.30 -9.03
C VAL A 8 -19.02 -6.38 -9.41
N SER A 9 -18.20 -6.16 -10.44
CA SER A 9 -17.16 -7.09 -10.86
C SER A 9 -16.01 -7.17 -9.82
N ALA A 10 -15.63 -6.04 -9.22
CA ALA A 10 -14.66 -6.02 -8.12
C ALA A 10 -15.17 -6.76 -6.86
N LEU A 11 -16.49 -6.77 -6.64
CA LEU A 11 -17.13 -7.50 -5.55
C LEU A 11 -17.28 -9.01 -5.81
N ARG A 12 -17.19 -9.45 -7.08
CA ARG A 12 -17.32 -10.88 -7.46
C ARG A 12 -15.98 -11.64 -7.40
N ALA A 13 -14.87 -10.96 -7.37
CA ALA A 13 -13.55 -11.59 -7.28
C ALA A 13 -13.20 -12.07 -5.86
N CYS A 14 -13.98 -11.66 -4.85
CA CYS A 14 -13.86 -12.18 -3.50
C CYS A 14 -14.87 -13.32 -3.33
N GLY A 15 -14.39 -14.57 -3.35
CA GLY A 15 -15.21 -15.77 -3.22
C GLY A 15 -16.18 -15.71 -2.03
N SER A 16 -17.27 -16.48 -2.11
CA SER A 16 -18.35 -16.59 -1.12
C SER A 16 -17.82 -16.89 0.29
N TYR A 17 -17.53 -15.82 1.04
CA TYR A 17 -17.19 -15.96 2.46
C TYR A 17 -18.46 -15.96 3.31
N GLN A 18 -18.68 -17.06 4.01
CA GLN A 18 -19.58 -17.10 5.16
C GLN A 18 -19.09 -16.07 6.18
N VAL A 19 -20.03 -15.31 6.76
CA VAL A 19 -19.75 -14.35 7.83
C VAL A 19 -19.08 -15.09 8.98
N ALA A 20 -17.75 -15.08 8.99
CA ALA A 20 -17.01 -15.42 10.18
C ALA A 20 -17.13 -14.24 11.15
N VAL A 21 -17.61 -14.52 12.35
CA VAL A 21 -17.54 -13.63 13.51
C VAL A 21 -16.12 -13.07 13.56
N PRO A 22 -15.91 -11.75 13.77
CA PRO A 22 -14.58 -11.17 13.77
C PRO A 22 -13.67 -11.96 14.70
N SER A 23 -12.59 -12.51 14.14
CA SER A 23 -11.55 -13.17 14.91
C SER A 23 -11.02 -12.20 15.97
N PRO A 24 -10.78 -12.62 17.22
CA PRO A 24 -10.25 -11.76 18.27
C PRO A 24 -8.83 -11.22 18.01
N HIS A 25 -8.24 -11.51 16.87
CA HIS A 25 -6.98 -10.94 16.37
C HIS A 25 -7.11 -9.56 15.71
N MET A 26 -8.26 -8.93 15.75
CA MET A 26 -8.36 -7.48 15.60
C MET A 26 -7.68 -6.78 16.80
N ALA A 27 -6.45 -7.12 17.05
CA ALA A 27 -5.57 -6.24 17.82
C ALA A 27 -5.35 -5.02 16.94
N ARG A 28 -6.26 -4.06 17.05
CA ARG A 28 -6.04 -2.65 16.73
C ARG A 28 -4.59 -2.40 17.12
N LEU A 29 -3.69 -2.24 16.16
CA LEU A 29 -2.31 -1.85 16.42
C LEU A 29 -2.38 -0.82 17.53
N LYS A 30 -1.87 -1.19 18.71
CA LYS A 30 -1.92 -0.31 19.88
C LYS A 30 -1.20 0.96 19.42
N ARG A 31 -1.80 2.11 19.67
CA ARG A 31 -1.31 3.47 19.35
C ARG A 31 0.13 3.79 19.82
N THR A 32 0.88 2.78 20.23
CA THR A 32 2.24 2.82 20.78
C THR A 32 3.30 2.14 19.90
N ASP A 33 2.95 1.59 18.75
CA ASP A 33 3.96 1.06 17.84
C ASP A 33 4.73 2.24 17.23
N THR A 34 5.95 2.44 17.67
CA THR A 34 6.86 3.44 17.14
C THR A 34 7.08 3.19 15.66
N LEU A 35 6.78 4.18 14.82
CA LEU A 35 7.04 4.10 13.39
C LEU A 35 8.54 3.89 13.17
N LEU A 36 8.89 3.10 12.19
CA LEU A 36 10.28 2.93 11.77
C LEU A 36 10.79 4.28 11.23
N ALA A 37 11.77 4.85 11.93
CA ALA A 37 12.30 6.17 11.65
C ALA A 37 13.14 6.20 10.36
N GLY A 38 13.20 7.38 9.73
CA GLY A 38 14.03 7.63 8.56
C GLY A 38 13.33 7.34 7.22
N LYS A 39 14.13 7.46 6.16
CA LYS A 39 13.72 7.28 4.76
C LYS A 39 14.88 6.71 3.95
N ALA A 40 14.63 6.32 2.70
CA ALA A 40 15.69 5.99 1.76
C ALA A 40 16.63 7.19 1.54
N THR A 41 17.94 6.92 1.45
CA THR A 41 18.94 7.94 1.21
C THR A 41 19.86 7.55 0.04
N ALA A 42 20.48 8.54 -0.60
CA ALA A 42 21.44 8.29 -1.67
C ALA A 42 22.60 7.41 -1.18
N ASP A 43 23.11 7.68 0.01
CA ASP A 43 24.23 6.90 0.60
C ASP A 43 23.79 5.48 1.01
N GLY A 44 22.64 5.33 1.66
CA GLY A 44 22.12 4.03 2.07
C GLY A 44 21.82 3.13 0.86
N THR A 45 21.11 3.65 -0.14
CA THR A 45 20.79 2.87 -1.35
C THR A 45 22.02 2.57 -2.20
N ARG A 46 23.05 3.44 -2.19
CA ARG A 46 24.34 3.16 -2.82
C ARG A 46 25.08 2.04 -2.08
N ALA A 47 25.19 2.12 -0.77
CA ALA A 47 25.85 1.08 0.03
C ALA A 47 25.15 -0.29 -0.13
N TYR A 48 23.80 -0.29 -0.23
CA TYR A 48 23.05 -1.50 -0.56
C TYR A 48 23.45 -2.05 -1.93
N ALA A 49 23.47 -1.21 -2.98
CA ALA A 49 23.87 -1.65 -4.33
C ALA A 49 25.31 -2.20 -4.37
N GLU A 50 26.25 -1.56 -3.69
CA GLU A 50 27.63 -2.01 -3.58
C GLU A 50 27.75 -3.39 -2.91
N ARG A 51 26.95 -3.65 -1.87
CA ARG A 51 26.92 -4.96 -1.18
C ARG A 51 26.55 -6.12 -2.10
N PHE A 52 25.74 -5.87 -3.12
CA PHE A 52 25.29 -6.88 -4.09
C PHE A 52 25.98 -6.78 -5.46
N SER A 53 27.02 -5.98 -5.59
CA SER A 53 27.71 -5.75 -6.88
C SER A 53 28.38 -7.00 -7.47
N SER A 54 28.71 -8.00 -6.65
CA SER A 54 29.24 -9.29 -7.10
C SER A 54 28.15 -10.32 -7.44
N VAL A 55 26.89 -10.03 -7.14
CA VAL A 55 25.76 -10.94 -7.35
C VAL A 55 24.96 -10.56 -8.59
N HIS A 56 24.90 -9.28 -8.90
CA HIS A 56 24.10 -8.72 -10.00
C HIS A 56 24.98 -8.05 -11.04
N GLU A 57 24.46 -7.96 -12.26
CA GLU A 57 25.11 -7.26 -13.37
C GLU A 57 25.32 -5.76 -13.04
N PRO A 58 26.36 -5.11 -13.59
CA PRO A 58 26.70 -3.72 -13.24
C PRO A 58 25.56 -2.71 -13.44
N ASP A 59 24.63 -2.99 -14.34
CA ASP A 59 23.50 -2.13 -14.67
C ASP A 59 22.19 -2.54 -13.95
N PHE A 60 22.26 -3.49 -13.02
CA PHE A 60 21.09 -3.92 -12.24
C PHE A 60 20.54 -2.80 -11.36
N TYR A 61 21.41 -1.95 -10.82
CA TYR A 61 20.97 -0.80 -10.02
C TYR A 61 20.94 0.46 -10.87
N ARG A 62 19.78 1.11 -10.91
CA ARG A 62 19.52 2.30 -11.71
C ARG A 62 19.50 3.57 -10.85
N PRO A 63 19.96 4.71 -11.41
CA PRO A 63 19.70 6.01 -10.77
C PRO A 63 18.20 6.28 -10.67
N PHE A 64 17.80 6.84 -9.56
CA PHE A 64 16.43 7.27 -9.31
C PHE A 64 16.43 8.70 -8.75
N ALA A 65 15.22 9.29 -8.50
CA ALA A 65 15.10 10.63 -7.97
C ALA A 65 15.97 10.85 -6.70
N ASP A 66 16.41 12.06 -6.47
CA ASP A 66 17.19 12.49 -5.30
C ASP A 66 18.50 11.70 -5.07
N GLY A 67 19.08 11.16 -6.15
CA GLY A 67 20.33 10.40 -6.10
C GLY A 67 20.21 8.98 -5.56
N LEU A 68 19.00 8.49 -5.34
CA LEU A 68 18.76 7.11 -4.91
C LEU A 68 19.24 6.11 -5.96
N ARG A 69 19.62 4.92 -5.50
CA ARG A 69 19.93 3.75 -6.34
C ARG A 69 18.89 2.67 -6.09
N VAL A 70 18.15 2.29 -7.12
CA VAL A 70 17.13 1.24 -7.04
C VAL A 70 17.45 0.06 -7.92
N SER A 71 17.10 -1.14 -7.48
CA SER A 71 17.16 -2.34 -8.31
C SER A 71 16.24 -2.18 -9.54
N SER A 72 16.68 -2.66 -10.71
CA SER A 72 15.91 -2.63 -11.95
C SER A 72 14.65 -3.48 -11.89
N LEU A 73 14.57 -4.40 -10.93
CA LEU A 73 13.37 -5.13 -10.54
C LEU A 73 12.83 -4.56 -9.23
N GLY A 74 11.54 -4.24 -9.21
CA GLY A 74 10.80 -3.91 -7.99
C GLY A 74 9.83 -5.04 -7.64
N LEU A 75 9.50 -5.17 -6.36
CA LEU A 75 8.50 -6.12 -5.90
C LEU A 75 7.16 -5.42 -5.71
N GLY A 76 6.17 -5.79 -6.55
CA GLY A 76 4.80 -5.33 -6.47
C GLY A 76 3.92 -6.22 -5.58
N THR A 77 2.86 -5.66 -4.99
CA THR A 77 2.01 -6.36 -4.02
C THR A 77 0.51 -6.31 -4.36
N TYR A 78 0.20 -6.19 -5.64
CA TYR A 78 -1.20 -6.01 -6.09
C TYR A 78 -2.01 -7.31 -6.03
N LEU A 79 -1.44 -8.43 -6.49
CA LEU A 79 -2.15 -9.70 -6.68
C LEU A 79 -2.36 -10.46 -5.37
N GLY A 80 -3.24 -11.44 -5.40
CA GLY A 80 -3.49 -12.38 -4.31
C GLY A 80 -4.75 -12.11 -3.50
N GLU A 81 -5.08 -13.04 -2.63
CA GLU A 81 -6.28 -13.02 -1.80
C GLU A 81 -6.15 -12.10 -0.59
N CYS A 82 -7.30 -11.65 -0.05
CA CYS A 82 -7.35 -10.81 1.15
C CYS A 82 -7.34 -11.67 2.43
N ASP A 83 -6.34 -12.54 2.59
CA ASP A 83 -6.23 -13.46 3.71
C ASP A 83 -4.83 -13.47 4.37
N ASP A 84 -4.74 -14.12 5.52
CA ASP A 84 -3.51 -14.16 6.33
C ASP A 84 -2.42 -15.03 5.68
N ALA A 85 -2.80 -16.04 4.90
CA ALA A 85 -1.84 -16.91 4.20
C ALA A 85 -1.11 -16.12 3.12
N GLU A 86 -1.85 -15.26 2.37
CA GLU A 86 -1.25 -14.38 1.39
C GLU A 86 -0.37 -13.29 2.04
N ASP A 87 -0.80 -12.73 3.18
CA ASP A 87 0.01 -11.78 3.93
C ASP A 87 1.36 -12.40 4.34
N GLN A 88 1.35 -13.65 4.79
CA GLN A 88 2.58 -14.37 5.15
C GLN A 88 3.46 -14.64 3.93
N ARG A 89 2.87 -15.03 2.78
CA ARG A 89 3.62 -15.22 1.52
C ARG A 89 4.31 -13.93 1.10
N TYR A 90 3.59 -12.80 1.12
CA TYR A 90 4.19 -11.50 0.81
C TYR A 90 5.30 -11.13 1.78
N ALA A 91 5.09 -11.30 3.08
CA ALA A 91 6.12 -10.98 4.08
C ALA A 91 7.40 -11.80 3.87
N GLN A 92 7.27 -13.10 3.57
CA GLN A 92 8.40 -13.98 3.27
C GLN A 92 9.10 -13.59 1.96
N THR A 93 8.32 -13.32 0.91
CA THR A 93 8.85 -12.95 -0.42
C THR A 93 9.58 -11.60 -0.36
N ILE A 94 9.02 -10.60 0.33
CA ILE A 94 9.67 -9.31 0.52
C ILE A 94 10.98 -9.46 1.29
N SER A 95 10.97 -10.21 2.39
CA SER A 95 12.18 -10.46 3.19
C SER A 95 13.26 -11.18 2.38
N LEU A 96 12.87 -12.12 1.51
CA LEU A 96 13.80 -12.80 0.62
C LEU A 96 14.33 -11.84 -0.47
N ALA A 97 13.47 -11.02 -1.07
CA ALA A 97 13.83 -10.05 -2.10
C ALA A 97 14.88 -9.05 -1.57
N LEU A 98 14.65 -8.50 -0.37
CA LEU A 98 15.59 -7.61 0.30
C LEU A 98 16.96 -8.28 0.56
N LYS A 99 16.97 -9.56 0.93
CA LYS A 99 18.22 -10.34 1.11
C LYS A 99 18.93 -10.72 -0.20
N ARG A 100 18.26 -10.54 -1.32
CA ARG A 100 18.75 -10.88 -2.67
C ARG A 100 19.05 -9.67 -3.55
N GLY A 101 19.09 -8.46 -2.97
CA GLY A 101 19.49 -7.26 -3.68
C GLY A 101 18.34 -6.48 -4.33
N ILE A 102 17.08 -6.77 -4.03
CA ILE A 102 15.93 -5.99 -4.50
C ILE A 102 15.54 -5.01 -3.40
N ASN A 103 15.70 -3.71 -3.64
CA ASN A 103 15.42 -2.65 -2.66
C ASN A 103 14.26 -1.72 -3.03
N LEU A 104 13.50 -2.05 -4.07
CA LEU A 104 12.34 -1.28 -4.50
C LEU A 104 11.06 -2.07 -4.21
N LEU A 105 10.22 -1.56 -3.28
CA LEU A 105 8.94 -2.14 -2.90
C LEU A 105 7.81 -1.25 -3.40
N ASP A 106 6.88 -1.80 -4.16
CA ASP A 106 5.73 -1.08 -4.71
C ASP A 106 4.41 -1.66 -4.17
N THR A 107 3.60 -0.79 -3.57
CA THR A 107 2.30 -1.13 -3.03
C THR A 107 1.27 -0.02 -3.32
N ALA A 108 0.05 -0.16 -2.83
CA ALA A 108 -0.96 0.89 -2.77
C ALA A 108 -1.92 0.62 -1.61
N ILE A 109 -2.52 1.71 -1.08
CA ILE A 109 -3.41 1.59 0.07
C ILE A 109 -4.65 0.72 -0.22
N ASN A 110 -5.16 0.74 -1.46
CA ASN A 110 -6.32 -0.07 -1.84
C ASN A 110 -6.01 -1.53 -2.17
N TYR A 111 -4.72 -1.92 -2.26
CA TYR A 111 -4.35 -3.29 -2.59
C TYR A 111 -4.75 -4.24 -1.46
N ARG A 112 -5.48 -5.31 -1.84
CA ARG A 112 -5.91 -6.35 -0.90
C ARG A 112 -6.55 -5.78 0.37
N CYS A 113 -7.41 -4.78 0.25
CA CYS A 113 -8.08 -4.13 1.38
C CYS A 113 -7.08 -3.63 2.45
N GLN A 114 -6.06 -2.87 2.04
CA GLN A 114 -4.96 -2.32 2.86
C GLN A 114 -3.99 -3.37 3.42
N ARG A 115 -4.22 -4.65 3.18
CA ARG A 115 -3.37 -5.74 3.71
C ARG A 115 -1.98 -5.73 3.08
N SER A 116 -1.86 -5.31 1.80
CA SER A 116 -0.58 -5.23 1.11
C SER A 116 0.40 -4.26 1.78
N GLU A 117 -0.04 -3.05 2.14
CA GLU A 117 0.81 -2.13 2.89
C GLU A 117 1.23 -2.70 4.25
N ARG A 118 0.31 -3.37 4.96
CA ARG A 118 0.61 -4.00 6.26
C ARG A 118 1.61 -5.15 6.13
N ALA A 119 1.51 -5.96 5.07
CA ALA A 119 2.47 -7.02 4.79
C ALA A 119 3.87 -6.45 4.47
N VAL A 120 3.95 -5.39 3.66
CA VAL A 120 5.19 -4.65 3.39
C VAL A 120 5.80 -4.12 4.69
N GLY A 121 4.99 -3.46 5.52
CA GLY A 121 5.44 -2.89 6.79
C GLY A 121 5.99 -3.94 7.75
N ASN A 122 5.31 -5.08 7.88
CA ASN A 122 5.76 -6.20 8.71
C ASN A 122 7.09 -6.78 8.22
N ALA A 123 7.21 -7.01 6.90
CA ALA A 123 8.43 -7.55 6.30
C ALA A 123 9.62 -6.58 6.47
N LEU A 124 9.40 -5.29 6.24
CA LEU A 124 10.43 -4.26 6.37
C LEU A 124 10.91 -4.17 7.83
N ARG A 125 9.99 -4.09 8.78
CA ARG A 125 10.31 -4.04 10.22
C ARG A 125 11.12 -5.26 10.65
N THR A 126 10.71 -6.45 10.24
CA THR A 126 11.42 -7.71 10.55
C THR A 126 12.81 -7.73 9.93
N SER A 127 12.95 -7.26 8.68
CA SER A 127 14.23 -7.23 7.97
C SER A 127 15.21 -6.23 8.60
N VAL A 128 14.72 -5.07 9.05
CA VAL A 128 15.53 -4.08 9.78
C VAL A 128 15.91 -4.60 11.17
N ALA A 129 14.96 -5.17 11.91
CA ALA A 129 15.24 -5.72 13.24
C ALA A 129 16.26 -6.86 13.23
N SER A 130 16.31 -7.65 12.15
CA SER A 130 17.30 -8.71 11.98
C SER A 130 18.65 -8.22 11.44
N GLY A 131 18.80 -6.94 11.12
CA GLY A 131 20.01 -6.38 10.51
C GLY A 131 20.22 -6.82 9.04
N ALA A 132 19.22 -7.38 8.39
CA ALA A 132 19.32 -7.77 6.98
C ALA A 132 19.41 -6.55 6.05
N VAL A 133 18.72 -5.47 6.41
CA VAL A 133 18.76 -4.15 5.77
C VAL A 133 18.62 -3.06 6.82
N SER A 134 19.02 -1.84 6.48
CA SER A 134 18.63 -0.62 7.22
C SER A 134 17.50 0.11 6.48
N ARG A 135 16.78 1.01 7.18
CA ARG A 135 15.64 1.72 6.59
C ARG A 135 16.06 2.58 5.39
N ASP A 136 17.21 3.18 5.44
CA ASP A 136 17.77 4.07 4.42
C ASP A 136 18.22 3.36 3.13
N GLU A 137 18.30 2.04 3.15
CA GLU A 137 18.64 1.21 1.98
C GLU A 137 17.44 0.87 1.10
N VAL A 138 16.20 0.98 1.61
CA VAL A 138 14.99 0.46 0.97
C VAL A 138 14.07 1.60 0.55
N VAL A 139 13.67 1.59 -0.73
CA VAL A 139 12.73 2.54 -1.31
C VAL A 139 11.32 1.94 -1.26
N VAL A 140 10.42 2.61 -0.56
CA VAL A 140 9.02 2.21 -0.41
C VAL A 140 8.13 3.17 -1.19
N CYS A 141 7.46 2.64 -2.21
CA CYS A 141 6.47 3.34 -3.02
C CYS A 141 5.07 2.90 -2.63
N THR A 142 4.14 3.86 -2.49
CA THR A 142 2.72 3.57 -2.35
C THR A 142 1.87 4.60 -3.10
N LYS A 143 0.57 4.40 -3.14
CA LYS A 143 -0.34 5.18 -3.98
C LYS A 143 -1.65 5.45 -3.25
N GLY A 144 -2.24 6.64 -3.49
CA GLY A 144 -3.61 6.98 -3.07
C GLY A 144 -4.41 7.58 -4.20
N GLY A 145 -5.72 7.44 -4.11
CA GLY A 145 -6.69 7.88 -5.11
C GLY A 145 -7.96 7.04 -5.04
N TYR A 146 -7.85 5.72 -5.18
CA TYR A 146 -8.98 4.83 -4.91
C TYR A 146 -9.32 4.81 -3.42
N ILE A 147 -10.62 4.75 -3.11
CA ILE A 147 -11.11 4.60 -1.74
C ILE A 147 -10.85 3.17 -1.28
N PRO A 148 -9.95 2.96 -0.33
CA PRO A 148 -9.60 1.61 0.12
C PRO A 148 -10.67 1.06 1.04
N LEU A 149 -11.02 -0.19 0.85
CA LEU A 149 -11.71 -0.98 1.86
C LEU A 149 -10.73 -1.45 2.94
N ASP A 150 -11.22 -1.96 4.06
CA ASP A 150 -10.36 -2.45 5.13
C ASP A 150 -10.70 -3.91 5.48
N TRP A 151 -9.68 -4.75 5.55
CA TRP A 151 -9.72 -6.20 5.87
C TRP A 151 -10.71 -7.02 5.05
N CYS A 152 -12.01 -6.81 5.25
CA CYS A 152 -13.09 -7.50 4.56
C CYS A 152 -14.00 -6.47 3.88
N PRO A 153 -14.17 -6.56 2.55
CA PRO A 153 -15.08 -5.67 1.86
C PRO A 153 -16.52 -5.90 2.32
N PRO A 154 -17.34 -4.85 2.45
CA PRO A 154 -18.76 -4.98 2.66
C PRO A 154 -19.41 -5.76 1.51
N ASN A 155 -20.28 -6.72 1.83
CA ASN A 155 -20.95 -7.58 0.85
C ASN A 155 -22.27 -7.01 0.32
N THR A 156 -22.69 -5.84 0.81
CA THR A 156 -23.93 -5.17 0.41
C THR A 156 -23.67 -3.70 0.08
N ARG A 157 -24.55 -3.10 -0.74
CA ARG A 157 -24.51 -1.66 -1.03
C ARG A 157 -24.72 -0.82 0.23
N GLU A 158 -25.60 -1.27 1.12
CA GLU A 158 -25.88 -0.59 2.38
C GLU A 158 -24.65 -0.63 3.29
N GLY A 159 -24.00 -1.78 3.42
CA GLY A 159 -22.74 -1.92 4.16
C GLY A 159 -21.64 -1.01 3.59
N TYR A 160 -21.52 -0.91 2.26
CA TYR A 160 -20.56 0.00 1.64
C TYR A 160 -20.87 1.48 1.91
N ARG A 161 -22.15 1.87 1.83
CA ARG A 161 -22.55 3.24 2.22
C ARG A 161 -22.28 3.55 3.68
N GLY A 162 -22.58 2.59 4.58
CA GLY A 162 -22.26 2.70 6.00
C GLY A 162 -20.77 2.86 6.24
N PHE A 163 -19.94 2.07 5.54
CA PHE A 163 -18.49 2.19 5.59
C PHE A 163 -18.01 3.58 5.14
N LEU A 164 -18.49 4.08 4.00
CA LEU A 164 -18.13 5.42 3.53
C LEU A 164 -18.55 6.51 4.52
N GLN A 165 -19.75 6.37 5.09
CA GLN A 165 -20.27 7.31 6.08
C GLN A 165 -19.40 7.33 7.35
N SER A 166 -19.02 6.18 7.88
CA SER A 166 -18.25 6.08 9.12
C SER A 166 -16.79 6.48 8.95
N GLU A 167 -16.17 6.08 7.83
CA GLU A 167 -14.72 6.24 7.63
C GLU A 167 -14.33 7.57 6.97
N TYR A 168 -15.22 8.15 6.17
CA TYR A 168 -14.85 9.29 5.32
C TYR A 168 -15.81 10.48 5.40
N PHE A 169 -17.12 10.26 5.27
CA PHE A 169 -18.08 11.37 5.22
C PHE A 169 -18.34 11.96 6.60
N GLY A 170 -18.61 11.12 7.59
CA GLY A 170 -18.86 11.57 8.96
C GLY A 170 -17.66 12.31 9.57
N PRO A 171 -16.43 11.79 9.44
CA PRO A 171 -15.22 12.52 9.86
C PRO A 171 -14.86 13.74 9.00
N GLY A 172 -15.56 13.96 7.87
CA GLY A 172 -15.31 15.08 6.96
C GLY A 172 -14.02 14.98 6.17
N VAL A 173 -13.53 13.76 5.95
CA VAL A 173 -12.35 13.50 5.11
C VAL A 173 -12.64 13.83 3.65
N MET A 174 -13.84 13.50 3.20
CA MET A 174 -14.40 13.86 1.89
C MET A 174 -15.93 13.94 1.97
N THR A 175 -16.55 14.45 0.92
CA THR A 175 -18.01 14.48 0.72
C THR A 175 -18.44 13.51 -0.39
N PRO A 176 -19.72 13.13 -0.47
CA PRO A 176 -20.20 12.31 -1.60
C PRO A 176 -19.92 12.91 -2.99
N SER A 177 -19.89 14.24 -3.12
CA SER A 177 -19.57 14.94 -4.37
C SER A 177 -18.08 14.90 -4.76
N ASP A 178 -17.20 14.52 -3.84
CA ASP A 178 -15.76 14.38 -4.12
C ASP A 178 -15.43 13.01 -4.73
N VAL A 179 -16.41 12.08 -4.72
CA VAL A 179 -16.22 10.71 -5.23
C VAL A 179 -16.54 10.65 -6.71
N VAL A 180 -15.55 10.31 -7.53
CA VAL A 180 -15.69 10.12 -8.98
C VAL A 180 -15.46 8.65 -9.35
N ALA A 181 -15.84 8.25 -10.56
CA ALA A 181 -15.64 6.90 -11.09
C ALA A 181 -16.08 5.78 -10.11
N GLY A 182 -17.08 6.06 -9.27
CA GLY A 182 -17.62 5.10 -8.30
C GLY A 182 -16.73 4.75 -7.10
N GLY A 183 -15.55 5.33 -6.97
CA GLY A 183 -14.66 4.99 -5.85
C GLY A 183 -13.28 5.65 -5.89
N HIS A 184 -13.17 6.82 -6.51
CA HIS A 184 -11.91 7.55 -6.64
C HIS A 184 -12.05 8.98 -6.12
N CYS A 185 -11.03 9.51 -5.42
CA CYS A 185 -11.01 10.86 -4.91
C CYS A 185 -9.55 11.37 -4.84
N LEU A 186 -9.30 12.59 -5.33
CA LEU A 186 -7.99 13.26 -5.28
C LEU A 186 -8.04 14.60 -4.55
N THR A 187 -9.07 14.86 -3.74
CA THR A 187 -9.10 16.11 -2.96
C THR A 187 -7.92 16.13 -1.97
N GLN A 188 -7.39 17.32 -1.71
CA GLN A 188 -6.25 17.51 -0.82
C GLN A 188 -6.49 16.88 0.57
N ARG A 189 -7.68 17.07 1.13
CA ARG A 189 -8.04 16.52 2.45
C ARG A 189 -8.04 15.00 2.45
N TYR A 190 -8.62 14.39 1.41
CA TYR A 190 -8.63 12.94 1.25
C TYR A 190 -7.21 12.39 1.09
N LEU A 191 -6.38 12.98 0.23
CA LEU A 191 -5.00 12.53 0.04
C LEU A 191 -4.16 12.65 1.32
N ALA A 192 -4.34 13.72 2.10
CA ALA A 192 -3.67 13.87 3.39
C ALA A 192 -4.06 12.76 4.38
N ASP A 193 -5.35 12.39 4.44
CA ASP A 193 -5.82 11.24 5.23
C ASP A 193 -5.20 9.93 4.73
N GLN A 194 -5.18 9.71 3.40
CA GLN A 194 -4.61 8.48 2.82
C GLN A 194 -3.11 8.34 3.11
N VAL A 195 -2.34 9.41 3.00
CA VAL A 195 -0.91 9.39 3.39
C VAL A 195 -0.76 9.01 4.86
N GLY A 196 -1.59 9.57 5.73
CA GLY A 196 -1.61 9.22 7.15
C GLY A 196 -1.94 7.74 7.40
N ARG A 197 -2.93 7.18 6.69
CA ARG A 197 -3.29 5.76 6.77
C ARG A 197 -2.17 4.87 6.25
N SER A 198 -1.59 5.18 5.08
CA SER A 198 -0.47 4.45 4.48
C SER A 198 0.74 4.40 5.41
N ARG A 199 1.11 5.53 6.04
CA ARG A 199 2.20 5.55 7.03
C ARG A 199 1.93 4.60 8.21
N ARG A 200 0.69 4.55 8.70
CA ARG A 200 0.31 3.62 9.79
C ARG A 200 0.33 2.15 9.33
N ASN A 201 -0.20 1.86 8.15
CA ASN A 201 -0.20 0.50 7.58
C ASN A 201 1.23 0.00 7.37
N LEU A 202 2.08 0.81 6.74
CA LEU A 202 3.48 0.52 6.49
C LEU A 202 4.34 0.56 7.77
N GLY A 203 3.85 1.21 8.82
CA GLY A 203 4.60 1.37 10.06
C GLY A 203 5.90 2.17 9.91
N ILE A 204 5.94 3.13 8.98
CA ILE A 204 7.10 3.96 8.66
C ILE A 204 6.82 5.44 8.88
N GLU A 205 7.85 6.18 9.27
CA GLU A 205 7.75 7.62 9.47
C GLU A 205 7.66 8.38 8.14
N CYS A 206 8.40 7.96 7.13
CA CYS A 206 8.47 8.59 5.82
C CYS A 206 8.20 7.58 4.71
N ILE A 207 7.31 7.92 3.78
CA ILE A 207 7.10 7.22 2.51
C ILE A 207 8.06 7.85 1.50
N ASP A 208 8.85 7.03 0.78
CA ASP A 208 9.87 7.55 -0.13
C ASP A 208 9.26 8.08 -1.43
N VAL A 209 8.25 7.37 -1.96
CA VAL A 209 7.53 7.79 -3.17
C VAL A 209 6.03 7.59 -2.98
N TYR A 210 5.27 8.65 -3.22
CA TYR A 210 3.81 8.59 -3.16
C TYR A 210 3.22 8.98 -4.51
N TYR A 211 2.47 8.05 -5.12
CA TYR A 211 1.83 8.27 -6.42
C TYR A 211 0.36 8.65 -6.27
N LEU A 212 -0.14 9.48 -7.19
CA LEU A 212 -1.57 9.57 -7.46
C LEU A 212 -1.98 8.34 -8.27
N HIS A 213 -2.85 7.52 -7.71
CA HIS A 213 -3.25 6.25 -8.31
C HIS A 213 -4.30 6.49 -9.39
N ASN A 214 -3.98 6.18 -10.64
CA ASN A 214 -4.87 6.34 -11.80
C ASN A 214 -5.57 7.71 -11.83
N PRO A 215 -4.81 8.83 -11.89
CA PRO A 215 -5.39 10.17 -11.86
C PRO A 215 -6.35 10.45 -13.04
N GLU A 216 -6.23 9.69 -14.13
CA GLU A 216 -7.12 9.74 -15.29
C GLU A 216 -8.60 9.45 -14.94
N GLN A 217 -8.89 8.80 -13.82
CA GLN A 217 -10.26 8.60 -13.34
C GLN A 217 -10.99 9.93 -13.06
N GLN A 218 -10.23 11.00 -12.83
CA GLN A 218 -10.80 12.35 -12.61
C GLN A 218 -11.31 12.99 -13.91
N LEU A 219 -10.90 12.50 -15.07
CA LEU A 219 -11.33 13.04 -16.37
C LEU A 219 -12.83 12.84 -16.62
N GLU A 220 -13.46 11.82 -16.02
CA GLU A 220 -14.91 11.61 -16.12
C GLU A 220 -15.74 12.83 -15.67
N VAL A 221 -15.18 13.69 -14.81
CA VAL A 221 -15.85 14.91 -14.31
C VAL A 221 -15.64 16.10 -15.25
N ILE A 222 -14.58 16.07 -16.06
CA ILE A 222 -14.21 17.18 -16.95
C ILE A 222 -14.93 17.08 -18.29
N GLU A 223 -15.28 15.86 -18.71
CA GLU A 223 -15.95 15.58 -20.00
C GLU A 223 -17.48 15.64 -19.91
N SER A 224 -18.06 15.90 -18.74
CA SER A 224 -19.50 16.02 -18.49
C SER A 224 -19.91 17.48 -18.30
#